data_1f9acdb998acad4cfdafee3fd64e8809
#
_entry.id   1f9acdb998acad4cfdafee3fd64e8809
#
_cell.length_a   1.000
_cell.length_b   1.000
_cell.length_c   1.000
_cell.angle_alpha   90.00
_cell.angle_beta   90.00
_cell.angle_gamma   90.00
#
_symmetry.space_group_name_H-M   'P 1'
#
loop_
_entity.id
_entity.type
_entity.pdbx_description
1 polymer ?
#
loop_
_entity_poly.entity_id
_entity_poly.type
_entity_poly.pdbx_seq_one_letter_code
_entity_poly.pdbx_strand_id
1 'polypeptide(L)'
;MFSTVIAAIITIVVVTVVLVALLLFVKLKLTPDGTVKIDINNGKKTLDVPQGGDLLHTLADQKIFLPSACGGKANCGQCKVQILEGGGTILPTETGFFSRRQIKDGFRLGCQVKVKENMKIQVPESTLSVQKLECEVISNKNVATFIKEFTVKLP
;
A
#
# COMPACT_ATOMS: atom_id res chain seq x y z
N MET A 1 -10.81 44.84 24.51
CA MET A 1 -10.53 44.20 23.21
C MET A 1 -9.27 43.35 23.18
N PHE A 2 -8.13 43.85 23.70
CA PHE A 2 -6.87 43.06 23.72
C PHE A 2 -6.96 41.79 24.59
N SER A 3 -7.60 41.88 25.74
CA SER A 3 -7.80 40.75 26.66
C SER A 3 -8.72 39.66 26.05
N THR A 4 -9.73 40.01 25.30
CA THR A 4 -10.63 39.02 24.64
C THR A 4 -9.95 38.31 23.49
N VAL A 5 -9.07 38.96 22.73
CA VAL A 5 -8.28 38.36 21.67
C VAL A 5 -7.27 37.36 22.24
N ILE A 6 -6.58 37.72 23.32
CA ILE A 6 -5.65 36.84 24.00
C ILE A 6 -6.36 35.60 24.56
N ALA A 7 -7.52 35.79 25.20
CA ALA A 7 -8.32 34.69 25.71
C ALA A 7 -8.76 33.73 24.58
N ALA A 8 -9.19 34.27 23.43
CA ALA A 8 -9.57 33.47 22.26
C ALA A 8 -8.39 32.67 21.69
N ILE A 9 -7.21 33.27 21.61
CA ILE A 9 -6.00 32.56 21.13
C ILE A 9 -5.64 31.42 22.11
N ILE A 10 -5.66 31.69 23.41
CA ILE A 10 -5.34 30.65 24.41
C ILE A 10 -6.32 29.51 24.34
N THR A 11 -7.62 29.77 24.21
CA THR A 11 -8.64 28.72 24.11
C THR A 11 -8.43 27.84 22.84
N ILE A 12 -8.13 28.46 21.69
CA ILE A 12 -7.86 27.72 20.45
C ILE A 12 -6.61 26.84 20.60
N VAL A 13 -5.54 27.39 21.17
CA VAL A 13 -4.30 26.62 21.40
C VAL A 13 -4.54 25.45 22.35
N VAL A 14 -5.25 25.66 23.45
CA VAL A 14 -5.56 24.57 24.39
C VAL A 14 -6.39 23.47 23.72
N VAL A 15 -7.44 23.83 22.99
CA VAL A 15 -8.30 22.87 22.28
C VAL A 15 -7.50 22.08 21.24
N THR A 16 -6.63 22.74 20.46
CA THR A 16 -5.81 22.04 19.45
C THR A 16 -4.81 21.10 20.10
N VAL A 17 -4.14 21.51 21.20
CA VAL A 17 -3.21 20.66 21.93
C VAL A 17 -3.92 19.44 22.51
N VAL A 18 -5.11 19.60 23.11
CA VAL A 18 -5.92 18.48 23.63
C VAL A 18 -6.32 17.51 22.52
N LEU A 19 -6.79 18.03 21.38
CA LEU A 19 -7.15 17.17 20.24
C LEU A 19 -5.95 16.40 19.69
N VAL A 20 -4.80 17.04 19.54
CA VAL A 20 -3.57 16.37 19.06
C VAL A 20 -3.12 15.30 20.07
N ALA A 21 -3.13 15.62 21.36
CA ALA A 21 -2.77 14.64 22.41
C ALA A 21 -3.71 13.44 22.41
N LEU A 22 -5.02 13.67 22.23
CA LEU A 22 -6.02 12.60 22.13
C LEU A 22 -5.79 11.75 20.89
N LEU A 23 -5.53 12.35 19.73
CA LEU A 23 -5.22 11.61 18.49
C LEU A 23 -3.95 10.77 18.62
N LEU A 24 -2.90 11.31 19.23
CA LEU A 24 -1.66 10.57 19.49
C LEU A 24 -1.89 9.41 20.45
N PHE A 25 -2.66 9.63 21.52
CA PHE A 25 -3.01 8.58 22.48
C PHE A 25 -3.81 7.46 21.82
N VAL A 26 -4.82 7.80 21.02
CA VAL A 26 -5.62 6.83 20.26
C VAL A 26 -4.73 6.06 19.27
N LYS A 27 -3.85 6.76 18.54
CA LYS A 27 -2.90 6.13 17.63
C LYS A 27 -2.00 5.12 18.34
N LEU A 28 -1.41 5.48 19.48
CA LEU A 28 -0.54 4.59 20.27
C LEU A 28 -1.28 3.37 20.84
N LYS A 29 -2.56 3.53 21.21
CA LYS A 29 -3.37 2.43 21.76
C LYS A 29 -3.98 1.50 20.70
N LEU A 30 -4.34 2.05 19.51
CA LEU A 30 -5.07 1.30 18.49
C LEU A 30 -4.19 0.83 17.32
N THR A 31 -2.97 1.36 17.18
CA THR A 31 -2.04 0.82 16.18
C THR A 31 -1.41 -0.45 16.76
N PRO A 32 -1.69 -1.63 16.20
CA PRO A 32 -1.06 -2.85 16.66
C PRO A 32 0.44 -2.79 16.33
N ASP A 33 1.27 -2.76 17.36
CA ASP A 33 2.72 -2.89 17.24
C ASP A 33 3.07 -4.39 17.23
N GLY A 34 2.98 -5.01 16.07
CA GLY A 34 3.31 -6.42 15.90
C GLY A 34 3.99 -6.69 14.56
N THR A 35 4.77 -7.75 14.51
CA THR A 35 5.24 -8.35 13.27
C THR A 35 4.36 -9.52 12.90
N VAL A 36 4.04 -9.62 11.62
CA VAL A 36 3.27 -10.74 11.05
C VAL A 36 4.08 -11.41 9.97
N LYS A 37 3.81 -12.69 9.77
CA LYS A 37 4.45 -13.49 8.73
C LYS A 37 3.58 -13.54 7.49
N ILE A 38 4.19 -13.21 6.35
CA ILE A 38 3.59 -13.39 5.03
C ILE A 38 4.32 -14.54 4.33
N ASP A 39 3.60 -15.62 4.10
CA ASP A 39 4.07 -16.76 3.31
C ASP A 39 3.67 -16.57 1.85
N ILE A 40 4.64 -16.59 0.96
CA ILE A 40 4.46 -16.38 -0.47
C ILE A 40 4.71 -17.67 -1.22
N ASN A 41 3.72 -18.08 -2.04
CA ASN A 41 3.80 -19.22 -2.92
C ASN A 41 4.18 -20.53 -2.19
N ASN A 42 3.47 -20.81 -1.07
CA ASN A 42 3.62 -22.03 -0.27
C ASN A 42 5.08 -22.25 0.22
N GLY A 43 5.64 -21.24 0.88
CA GLY A 43 6.96 -21.33 1.51
C GLY A 43 8.14 -20.98 0.61
N LYS A 44 7.92 -20.57 -0.65
CA LYS A 44 9.04 -20.10 -1.51
C LYS A 44 9.73 -18.87 -0.92
N LYS A 45 8.98 -18.00 -0.25
CA LYS A 45 9.51 -16.83 0.47
C LYS A 45 8.62 -16.51 1.66
N THR A 46 9.22 -16.38 2.83
CA THR A 46 8.54 -15.94 4.06
C THR A 46 9.10 -14.58 4.47
N LEU A 47 8.21 -13.65 4.80
CA LEU A 47 8.55 -12.29 5.19
C LEU A 47 8.01 -12.00 6.57
N ASP A 48 8.84 -11.43 7.44
CA ASP A 48 8.41 -10.83 8.70
C ASP A 48 8.25 -9.32 8.49
N VAL A 49 7.03 -8.83 8.61
CA VAL A 49 6.67 -7.44 8.27
C VAL A 49 5.85 -6.79 9.38
N PRO A 50 5.92 -5.46 9.54
CA PRO A 50 5.09 -4.77 10.52
C PRO A 50 3.61 -4.82 10.14
N GLN A 51 2.75 -4.90 11.15
CA GLN A 51 1.30 -4.82 10.98
C GLN A 51 0.84 -3.41 10.58
N GLY A 52 -0.34 -3.32 9.95
CA GLY A 52 -1.08 -2.06 9.74
C GLY A 52 -0.99 -1.48 8.35
N GLY A 53 0.05 -1.80 7.58
CA GLY A 53 0.21 -1.39 6.18
C GLY A 53 -0.79 -2.07 5.23
N ASP A 54 -0.83 -1.62 3.98
CA ASP A 54 -1.46 -2.39 2.91
C ASP A 54 -0.43 -3.35 2.28
N LEU A 55 -0.94 -4.47 1.76
CA LEU A 55 -0.09 -5.54 1.23
C LEU A 55 0.78 -5.08 0.06
N LEU A 56 0.28 -4.16 -0.80
CA LEU A 56 1.04 -3.65 -1.95
C LEU A 56 2.33 -2.96 -1.52
N HIS A 57 2.23 -1.99 -0.59
CA HIS A 57 3.40 -1.25 -0.11
C HIS A 57 4.29 -2.12 0.76
N THR A 58 3.71 -2.95 1.63
CA THR A 58 4.46 -3.90 2.46
C THR A 58 5.32 -4.85 1.62
N LEU A 59 4.80 -5.36 0.50
CA LEU A 59 5.58 -6.19 -0.43
C LEU A 59 6.64 -5.38 -1.17
N ALA A 60 6.33 -4.14 -1.57
CA ALA A 60 7.29 -3.25 -2.24
C ALA A 60 8.50 -2.93 -1.34
N ASP A 61 8.27 -2.69 -0.05
CA ASP A 61 9.34 -2.50 0.95
C ASP A 61 10.26 -3.73 1.06
N GLN A 62 9.73 -4.91 0.80
CA GLN A 62 10.47 -6.17 0.73
C GLN A 62 11.01 -6.49 -0.68
N LYS A 63 11.05 -5.51 -1.59
CA LYS A 63 11.51 -5.63 -2.99
C LYS A 63 10.71 -6.60 -3.84
N ILE A 64 9.43 -6.79 -3.52
CA ILE A 64 8.47 -7.56 -4.33
C ILE A 64 7.47 -6.58 -4.92
N PHE A 65 7.57 -6.34 -6.22
CA PHE A 65 6.81 -5.28 -6.89
C PHE A 65 5.60 -5.85 -7.63
N LEU A 66 4.43 -5.68 -7.04
CA LEU A 66 3.17 -5.94 -7.75
C LEU A 66 2.90 -4.82 -8.77
N PRO A 67 2.39 -5.14 -9.96
CA PRO A 67 2.01 -4.13 -10.93
C PRO A 67 0.92 -3.21 -10.34
N SER A 68 1.13 -1.89 -10.40
CA SER A 68 0.20 -0.92 -9.83
C SER A 68 0.32 0.43 -10.52
N ALA A 69 -0.33 0.60 -11.67
CA ALA A 69 -0.29 1.85 -12.43
C ALA A 69 -0.94 3.04 -11.70
N CYS A 70 -1.88 2.78 -10.78
CA CYS A 70 -2.55 3.84 -10.00
C CYS A 70 -1.84 4.18 -8.67
N GLY A 71 -0.73 3.53 -8.34
CA GLY A 71 -0.01 3.76 -7.09
C GLY A 71 -0.83 3.41 -5.83
N GLY A 72 -1.65 2.35 -5.87
CA GLY A 72 -2.39 1.87 -4.70
C GLY A 72 -3.78 2.46 -4.49
N LYS A 73 -4.34 3.21 -5.47
CA LYS A 73 -5.64 3.90 -5.34
C LYS A 73 -6.86 3.04 -5.71
N ALA A 74 -6.70 1.73 -5.92
CA ALA A 74 -7.74 0.78 -6.32
C ALA A 74 -8.48 1.11 -7.64
N ASN A 75 -7.85 1.86 -8.54
CA ASN A 75 -8.51 2.31 -9.79
C ASN A 75 -8.09 1.50 -11.03
N CYS A 76 -6.91 0.86 -11.01
CA CYS A 76 -6.41 0.14 -12.19
C CYS A 76 -6.64 -1.37 -12.17
N GLY A 77 -6.91 -1.95 -11.01
CA GLY A 77 -7.14 -3.38 -10.85
C GLY A 77 -5.93 -4.29 -11.17
N GLN A 78 -4.69 -3.75 -11.24
CA GLN A 78 -3.53 -4.52 -11.67
C GLN A 78 -2.84 -5.27 -10.52
N CYS A 79 -2.90 -4.77 -9.30
CA CYS A 79 -2.24 -5.36 -8.13
C CYS A 79 -2.99 -6.61 -7.60
N LYS A 80 -3.38 -7.51 -8.51
CA LYS A 80 -4.11 -8.73 -8.17
C LYS A 80 -3.20 -9.72 -7.49
N VAL A 81 -3.63 -10.23 -6.34
CA VAL A 81 -3.01 -11.32 -5.61
C VAL A 81 -4.07 -12.32 -5.18
N GLN A 82 -3.72 -13.57 -5.05
CA GLN A 82 -4.59 -14.56 -4.45
C GLN A 82 -4.22 -14.71 -2.98
N ILE A 83 -5.18 -14.53 -2.10
CA ILE A 83 -5.01 -14.68 -0.66
C ILE A 83 -5.60 -16.03 -0.24
N LEU A 84 -4.77 -16.86 0.31
CA LEU A 84 -5.19 -18.18 0.80
C LEU A 84 -5.64 -18.12 2.25
N GLU A 85 -4.95 -17.32 3.08
CA GLU A 85 -5.23 -17.13 4.50
C GLU A 85 -4.91 -15.68 4.93
N GLY A 86 -5.66 -15.12 5.88
CA GLY A 86 -5.33 -13.87 6.55
C GLY A 86 -5.70 -12.57 5.81
N GLY A 87 -6.48 -12.62 4.74
CA GLY A 87 -6.80 -11.44 3.92
C GLY A 87 -8.08 -10.69 4.30
N GLY A 88 -8.84 -11.19 5.25
CA GLY A 88 -10.14 -10.64 5.58
C GLY A 88 -11.17 -10.74 4.44
N THR A 89 -12.28 -10.01 4.55
CA THR A 89 -13.35 -10.01 3.56
C THR A 89 -13.06 -9.06 2.40
N ILE A 90 -13.57 -9.39 1.20
CA ILE A 90 -13.44 -8.52 0.02
C ILE A 90 -14.22 -7.21 0.24
N LEU A 91 -13.62 -6.11 -0.18
CA LEU A 91 -14.24 -4.79 -0.07
C LEU A 91 -15.11 -4.49 -1.30
N PRO A 92 -16.19 -3.70 -1.15
CA PRO A 92 -17.03 -3.27 -2.27
C PRO A 92 -16.25 -2.59 -3.40
N THR A 93 -15.18 -1.88 -3.07
CA THR A 93 -14.26 -1.20 -4.00
C THR A 93 -13.47 -2.16 -4.90
N GLU A 94 -13.36 -3.43 -4.51
CA GLU A 94 -12.61 -4.45 -5.24
C GLU A 94 -13.50 -5.31 -6.15
N THR A 95 -14.78 -5.42 -5.82
CA THR A 95 -15.71 -6.38 -6.49
C THR A 95 -15.82 -6.16 -7.99
N GLY A 96 -15.70 -4.92 -8.47
CA GLY A 96 -15.75 -4.57 -9.89
C GLY A 96 -14.58 -5.10 -10.73
N PHE A 97 -13.47 -5.52 -10.10
CA PHE A 97 -12.26 -6.01 -10.78
C PHE A 97 -12.18 -7.52 -10.87
N PHE A 98 -13.11 -8.24 -10.24
CA PHE A 98 -13.07 -9.70 -10.14
C PHE A 98 -14.39 -10.35 -10.54
N SER A 99 -14.30 -11.49 -11.21
CA SER A 99 -15.43 -12.37 -11.41
C SER A 99 -15.84 -13.05 -10.09
N ARG A 100 -17.10 -13.54 -10.03
CA ARG A 100 -17.59 -14.30 -8.85
C ARG A 100 -16.71 -15.50 -8.52
N ARG A 101 -16.12 -16.16 -9.52
CA ARG A 101 -15.19 -17.28 -9.34
C ARG A 101 -13.90 -16.80 -8.69
N GLN A 102 -13.28 -15.74 -9.20
CA GLN A 102 -12.06 -15.17 -8.64
C GLN A 102 -12.24 -14.74 -7.18
N ILE A 103 -13.40 -14.17 -6.84
CA ILE A 103 -13.73 -13.81 -5.45
C ILE A 103 -13.75 -15.06 -4.55
N LYS A 104 -14.35 -16.15 -5.01
CA LYS A 104 -14.36 -17.43 -4.28
C LYS A 104 -12.98 -18.03 -4.15
N ASP A 105 -12.14 -17.87 -5.17
CA ASP A 105 -10.77 -18.36 -5.21
C ASP A 105 -9.80 -17.48 -4.37
N GLY A 106 -10.32 -16.43 -3.69
CA GLY A 106 -9.55 -15.57 -2.80
C GLY A 106 -8.74 -14.47 -3.49
N PHE A 107 -9.06 -14.11 -4.73
CA PHE A 107 -8.39 -13.00 -5.39
C PHE A 107 -8.79 -11.65 -4.79
N ARG A 108 -7.79 -10.80 -4.53
CA ARG A 108 -7.92 -9.48 -3.94
C ARG A 108 -7.00 -8.47 -4.63
N LEU A 109 -7.27 -7.18 -4.43
CA LEU A 109 -6.33 -6.13 -4.79
C LEU A 109 -5.35 -5.90 -3.64
N GLY A 110 -4.04 -6.09 -3.87
CA GLY A 110 -3.02 -5.93 -2.84
C GLY A 110 -3.03 -4.56 -2.14
N CYS A 111 -3.43 -3.51 -2.85
CA CYS A 111 -3.57 -2.17 -2.27
C CYS A 111 -4.76 -2.00 -1.32
N GLN A 112 -5.74 -2.91 -1.34
CA GLN A 112 -6.91 -2.87 -0.46
C GLN A 112 -6.82 -3.85 0.71
N VAL A 113 -5.91 -4.80 0.63
CA VAL A 113 -5.69 -5.79 1.69
C VAL A 113 -4.80 -5.18 2.77
N LYS A 114 -5.28 -5.17 4.01
CA LYS A 114 -4.49 -4.73 5.17
C LYS A 114 -3.77 -5.90 5.82
N VAL A 115 -2.51 -5.69 6.10
CA VAL A 115 -1.66 -6.67 6.79
C VAL A 115 -1.94 -6.60 8.30
N LYS A 116 -2.86 -7.43 8.79
CA LYS A 116 -3.29 -7.43 10.21
C LYS A 116 -2.88 -8.69 10.97
N GLU A 117 -2.70 -9.78 10.27
CA GLU A 117 -2.43 -11.11 10.82
C GLU A 117 -1.53 -11.89 9.87
N ASN A 118 -1.08 -13.06 10.29
CA ASN A 118 -0.29 -13.93 9.41
C ASN A 118 -1.08 -14.26 8.15
N MET A 119 -0.42 -14.19 7.00
CA MET A 119 -1.05 -14.33 5.69
C MET A 119 -0.35 -15.37 4.86
N LYS A 120 -1.14 -16.09 4.04
CA LYS A 120 -0.62 -16.90 2.93
C LYS A 120 -1.12 -16.34 1.62
N ILE A 121 -0.22 -16.01 0.73
CA ILE A 121 -0.54 -15.38 -0.55
C ILE A 121 0.12 -16.11 -1.72
N GLN A 122 -0.55 -16.05 -2.87
CA GLN A 122 0.06 -16.46 -4.13
C GLN A 122 0.17 -15.25 -5.06
N VAL A 123 1.37 -15.07 -5.59
CA VAL A 123 1.68 -14.07 -6.61
C VAL A 123 2.27 -14.74 -7.83
N PRO A 124 2.10 -14.17 -9.04
CA PRO A 124 2.75 -14.68 -10.25
C PRO A 124 4.27 -14.76 -10.06
N GLU A 125 4.89 -15.82 -10.55
CA GLU A 125 6.35 -16.00 -10.42
C GLU A 125 7.13 -14.85 -11.08
N SER A 126 6.60 -14.30 -12.16
CA SER A 126 7.16 -13.11 -12.80
C SER A 126 7.30 -11.91 -11.85
N THR A 127 6.41 -11.79 -10.86
CA THR A 127 6.47 -10.72 -9.85
C THR A 127 7.68 -10.86 -8.92
N LEU A 128 8.11 -12.08 -8.65
CA LEU A 128 9.26 -12.35 -7.77
C LEU A 128 10.61 -12.07 -8.47
N SER A 129 10.63 -12.06 -9.80
CA SER A 129 11.83 -11.79 -10.61
C SER A 129 11.99 -10.31 -11.02
N VAL A 130 10.99 -9.45 -10.72
CA VAL A 130 11.05 -8.03 -11.02
C VAL A 130 12.10 -7.35 -10.14
N GLN A 131 13.03 -6.62 -10.77
CA GLN A 131 14.04 -5.82 -10.09
C GLN A 131 13.85 -4.35 -10.41
N LYS A 132 14.09 -3.50 -9.43
CA LYS A 132 14.17 -2.06 -9.63
C LYS A 132 15.60 -1.73 -10.01
N LEU A 133 15.79 -1.18 -11.20
CA LEU A 133 17.09 -0.75 -11.71
C LEU A 133 17.17 0.78 -11.69
N GLU A 134 18.29 1.32 -11.29
CA GLU A 134 18.61 2.74 -11.45
C GLU A 134 19.30 2.90 -12.79
N CYS A 135 18.71 3.72 -13.67
CA CYS A 135 19.18 3.92 -15.03
C CYS A 135 19.51 5.39 -15.26
N GLU A 136 20.58 5.65 -16.03
CA GLU A 136 20.92 6.99 -16.47
C GLU A 136 20.05 7.39 -17.67
N VAL A 137 19.45 8.59 -17.61
CA VAL A 137 18.65 9.13 -18.73
C VAL A 137 19.59 9.72 -19.78
N ILE A 138 19.63 9.10 -20.96
CA ILE A 138 20.44 9.60 -22.09
C ILE A 138 19.68 10.69 -22.85
N SER A 139 18.41 10.47 -23.15
CA SER A 139 17.60 11.45 -23.86
C SER A 139 16.10 11.37 -23.48
N ASN A 140 15.44 12.53 -23.56
CA ASN A 140 14.00 12.67 -23.37
C ASN A 140 13.48 13.71 -24.35
N LYS A 141 13.04 13.29 -25.53
CA LYS A 141 12.66 14.17 -26.67
C LYS A 141 11.17 13.98 -27.00
N ASN A 142 10.50 15.07 -27.36
CA ASN A 142 9.17 14.99 -27.95
C ASN A 142 9.31 14.56 -29.42
N VAL A 143 8.72 13.42 -29.77
CA VAL A 143 8.71 12.89 -31.14
C VAL A 143 7.40 13.13 -31.86
N ALA A 144 6.30 13.33 -31.10
CA ALA A 144 5.01 13.75 -31.62
C ALA A 144 4.19 14.41 -30.48
N THR A 145 3.01 14.95 -30.82
CA THR A 145 2.08 15.52 -29.83
C THR A 145 1.73 14.44 -28.79
N PHE A 146 2.04 14.71 -27.52
CA PHE A 146 1.85 13.81 -26.37
C PHE A 146 2.70 12.51 -26.38
N ILE A 147 3.66 12.35 -27.33
CA ILE A 147 4.56 11.20 -27.38
C ILE A 147 5.98 11.66 -27.13
N LYS A 148 6.64 11.02 -26.15
CA LYS A 148 8.05 11.24 -25.83
C LYS A 148 8.86 9.97 -26.08
N GLU A 149 9.99 10.13 -26.73
CA GLU A 149 11.04 9.13 -26.78
C GLU A 149 11.90 9.28 -25.51
N PHE A 150 12.00 8.20 -24.76
CA PHE A 150 12.74 8.16 -23.51
C PHE A 150 13.79 7.06 -23.59
N THR A 151 15.06 7.47 -23.73
CA THR A 151 16.20 6.56 -23.84
C THR A 151 16.96 6.52 -22.53
N VAL A 152 17.13 5.30 -21.98
CA VAL A 152 17.87 5.06 -20.74
C VAL A 152 19.01 4.08 -20.98
N LYS A 153 20.10 4.28 -20.26
CA LYS A 153 21.22 3.35 -20.20
C LYS A 153 21.01 2.41 -19.03
N LEU A 154 20.98 1.13 -19.29
CA LEU A 154 20.96 0.09 -18.26
C LEU A 154 22.35 -0.02 -17.62
N PRO A 155 22.42 -0.37 -16.31
CA PRO A 155 23.69 -0.57 -15.61
C PRO A 155 24.43 -1.80 -16.11
#